data_3f3d1e249ebcab100a76df54b25c1361
#
_entry.id   3f3d1e249ebcab100a76df54b25c1361
#
_cell.length_a   1.000
_cell.length_b   1.000
_cell.length_c   1.000
_cell.angle_alpha   90.00
_cell.angle_beta   90.00
_cell.angle_gamma   90.00
#
_symmetry.space_group_name_H-M   'P 1'
#
loop_
_entity.id
_entity.type
_entity.pdbx_description
1 polymer ?
#
loop_
_entity_poly.entity_id
_entity_poly.type
_entity_poly.pdbx_seq_one_letter_code
_entity_poly.pdbx_strand_id
1 'polypeptide(L)'
;MATTPNQNSFSKGTDLAVIILYFAMIAIGILCIFMVEYNPNGNWSSSLIAGKNSYSKQIYFAIFCSFIGIFILLLDSKVFTALANILYGAGILLMLATFVIGKNINGSNSWIPIAGGFNLQPAELCKIFTALGLAKFISKSETDFTKLKSQLIAVGMIALPAILSIMQHELGLALVYSAFIFAMYREGLPPLILVVALSFAILVIATLLVEPTVLAMIITAVSVLFILSMIKRFKRNKIKILVVFSIWSICFGTVKYAVPYMFNNVFECYQSTRIYSMVGKEYDCSQNVKSAATAGKKKGKNPMTIM
;
A
#
# COMPACT_ATOMS: atom_id res chain seq x y z
N MET A 1 37.27 18.00 -32.65
CA MET A 1 36.68 18.95 -31.67
C MET A 1 35.21 18.57 -31.52
N ALA A 2 34.88 17.83 -30.47
CA ALA A 2 33.51 17.50 -30.13
C ALA A 2 32.97 18.61 -29.25
N THR A 3 32.00 19.36 -29.75
CA THR A 3 31.27 20.38 -28.98
C THR A 3 30.42 19.69 -27.94
N THR A 4 30.80 19.85 -26.66
CA THR A 4 29.97 19.47 -25.52
C THR A 4 28.64 20.24 -25.58
N PRO A 5 27.47 19.57 -25.53
CA PRO A 5 26.21 20.28 -25.46
C PRO A 5 26.12 21.03 -24.16
N ASN A 6 25.87 22.32 -24.23
CA ASN A 6 25.64 23.22 -23.13
C ASN A 6 24.41 22.72 -22.33
N GLN A 7 24.63 22.21 -21.10
CA GLN A 7 23.62 21.56 -20.26
C GLN A 7 22.76 22.56 -19.45
N ASN A 8 22.73 23.83 -19.78
CA ASN A 8 22.01 24.86 -19.05
C ASN A 8 20.73 25.32 -19.77
N SER A 9 19.83 24.40 -20.07
CA SER A 9 18.48 24.76 -20.50
C SER A 9 17.48 23.99 -19.65
N PHE A 10 16.85 24.70 -18.72
CA PHE A 10 15.77 24.24 -17.85
C PHE A 10 14.64 23.56 -18.64
N SER A 11 14.46 23.93 -19.93
CA SER A 11 13.42 23.39 -20.80
C SER A 11 13.73 22.01 -21.39
N LYS A 12 14.97 21.51 -21.29
CA LYS A 12 15.33 20.18 -21.84
C LYS A 12 15.07 18.98 -20.95
N GLY A 13 14.74 19.20 -19.67
CA GLY A 13 14.53 18.13 -18.69
C GLY A 13 13.08 17.97 -18.22
N THR A 14 12.20 18.94 -18.48
CA THR A 14 10.80 18.91 -18.03
C THR A 14 9.87 18.75 -19.21
N ASP A 15 9.06 17.71 -19.20
CA ASP A 15 8.01 17.50 -20.20
C ASP A 15 6.80 18.37 -19.86
N LEU A 16 6.53 19.38 -20.70
CA LEU A 16 5.43 20.31 -20.54
C LEU A 16 4.07 19.58 -20.52
N ALA A 17 3.92 18.51 -21.28
CA ALA A 17 2.69 17.72 -21.30
C ALA A 17 2.39 17.09 -19.94
N VAL A 18 3.41 16.57 -19.23
CA VAL A 18 3.27 16.02 -17.90
C VAL A 18 2.85 17.10 -16.88
N ILE A 19 3.41 18.31 -16.99
CA ILE A 19 3.04 19.43 -16.13
C ILE A 19 1.58 19.84 -16.35
N ILE A 20 1.16 19.97 -17.62
CA ILE A 20 -0.23 20.31 -17.94
C ILE A 20 -1.19 19.24 -17.44
N LEU A 21 -0.89 17.95 -17.63
CA LEU A 21 -1.70 16.85 -17.12
C LEU A 21 -1.79 16.85 -15.61
N TYR A 22 -0.70 17.14 -14.90
CA TYR A 22 -0.68 17.26 -13.45
C TYR A 22 -1.66 18.34 -12.95
N PHE A 23 -1.58 19.56 -13.48
CA PHE A 23 -2.50 20.64 -13.10
C PHE A 23 -3.94 20.38 -13.55
N ALA A 24 -4.15 19.76 -14.70
CA ALA A 24 -5.49 19.37 -15.16
C ALA A 24 -6.13 18.36 -14.21
N MET A 25 -5.40 17.35 -13.74
CA MET A 25 -5.90 16.37 -12.78
C MET A 25 -6.23 17.02 -11.42
N ILE A 26 -5.40 17.94 -10.94
CA ILE A 26 -5.68 18.71 -9.71
C ILE A 26 -6.96 19.53 -9.88
N ALA A 27 -7.11 20.25 -10.99
CA ALA A 27 -8.29 21.07 -11.26
C ALA A 27 -9.57 20.23 -11.31
N ILE A 28 -9.55 19.10 -12.00
CA ILE A 28 -10.67 18.15 -12.07
C ILE A 28 -11.00 17.63 -10.67
N GLY A 29 -10.00 17.25 -9.88
CA GLY A 29 -10.20 16.76 -8.51
C GLY A 29 -10.85 17.80 -7.60
N ILE A 30 -10.40 19.05 -7.64
CA ILE A 30 -10.99 20.16 -6.89
C ILE A 30 -12.45 20.39 -7.33
N LEU A 31 -12.71 20.35 -8.63
CA LEU A 31 -14.04 20.55 -9.21
C LEU A 31 -15.01 19.44 -8.77
N CYS A 32 -14.57 18.19 -8.75
CA CYS A 32 -15.37 17.07 -8.25
C CYS A 32 -15.73 17.24 -6.77
N ILE A 33 -14.77 17.62 -5.92
CA ILE A 33 -15.03 17.86 -4.49
C ILE A 33 -16.00 19.04 -4.31
N PHE A 34 -15.80 20.11 -5.07
CA PHE A 34 -16.68 21.28 -5.04
C PHE A 34 -18.12 20.91 -5.40
N MET A 35 -18.33 20.12 -6.45
CA MET A 35 -19.67 19.67 -6.88
C MET A 35 -20.40 18.87 -5.79
N VAL A 36 -19.69 18.03 -5.04
CA VAL A 36 -20.27 17.22 -3.95
C VAL A 36 -20.64 18.07 -2.73
N GLU A 37 -19.83 19.09 -2.42
CA GLU A 37 -20.07 19.99 -1.26
C GLU A 37 -20.86 21.24 -1.60
N TYR A 38 -21.27 21.43 -2.87
CA TYR A 38 -21.96 22.65 -3.30
C TYR A 38 -23.31 22.82 -2.61
N ASN A 39 -23.45 23.93 -1.91
CA ASN A 39 -24.74 24.37 -1.31
C ASN A 39 -25.22 25.63 -2.01
N PRO A 40 -26.35 25.58 -2.73
CA PRO A 40 -26.86 26.73 -3.47
C PRO A 40 -27.26 27.93 -2.58
N ASN A 41 -27.57 27.69 -1.29
CA ASN A 41 -27.94 28.71 -0.33
C ASN A 41 -26.73 29.26 0.47
N GLY A 42 -25.53 28.81 0.22
CA GLY A 42 -24.31 29.21 0.92
C GLY A 42 -23.45 30.15 0.11
N ASN A 43 -22.80 31.11 0.78
CA ASN A 43 -21.77 31.95 0.15
C ASN A 43 -20.49 31.13 -0.07
N TRP A 44 -20.35 30.60 -1.27
CA TRP A 44 -19.18 29.76 -1.63
C TRP A 44 -17.83 30.51 -1.50
N SER A 45 -17.82 31.84 -1.76
CA SER A 45 -16.62 32.66 -1.67
C SER A 45 -16.11 32.84 -0.22
N SER A 46 -17.01 33.06 0.73
CA SER A 46 -16.65 33.15 2.15
C SER A 46 -16.19 31.83 2.72
N SER A 47 -16.77 30.72 2.27
CA SER A 47 -16.38 29.36 2.64
C SER A 47 -14.99 29.01 2.10
N LEU A 48 -14.63 29.53 0.94
CA LEU A 48 -13.31 29.35 0.31
C LEU A 48 -12.22 30.01 1.17
N ILE A 49 -12.43 31.26 1.58
CA ILE A 49 -11.48 32.02 2.41
C ILE A 49 -11.39 31.42 3.83
N ALA A 50 -12.52 30.97 4.39
CA ALA A 50 -12.54 30.41 5.74
C ALA A 50 -11.86 29.03 5.88
N GLY A 51 -11.56 28.34 4.78
CA GLY A 51 -10.88 27.03 4.80
C GLY A 51 -11.65 25.90 5.50
N LYS A 52 -12.98 26.05 5.67
CA LYS A 52 -13.82 25.09 6.42
C LYS A 52 -14.17 23.85 5.60
N ASN A 53 -14.40 24.02 4.30
CA ASN A 53 -14.87 22.98 3.41
C ASN A 53 -13.70 22.18 2.82
N SER A 54 -13.97 20.95 2.38
CA SER A 54 -12.94 20.06 1.83
C SER A 54 -12.32 20.62 0.56
N TYR A 55 -13.11 21.23 -0.33
CA TYR A 55 -12.61 21.87 -1.55
C TYR A 55 -11.65 23.04 -1.26
N SER A 56 -11.93 23.84 -0.21
CA SER A 56 -11.05 24.94 0.20
C SER A 56 -9.70 24.42 0.67
N LYS A 57 -9.72 23.41 1.54
CA LYS A 57 -8.50 22.73 2.02
C LYS A 57 -7.70 22.16 0.87
N GLN A 58 -8.39 21.56 -0.11
CA GLN A 58 -7.73 20.97 -1.28
C GLN A 58 -7.02 22.03 -2.14
N ILE A 59 -7.61 23.21 -2.31
CA ILE A 59 -6.98 24.33 -3.02
C ILE A 59 -5.71 24.78 -2.29
N TYR A 60 -5.78 24.97 -0.97
CA TYR A 60 -4.60 25.35 -0.19
C TYR A 60 -3.49 24.31 -0.26
N PHE A 61 -3.82 23.04 -0.16
CA PHE A 61 -2.85 21.96 -0.36
C PHE A 61 -2.29 21.95 -1.77
N ALA A 62 -3.11 22.14 -2.79
CA ALA A 62 -2.65 22.16 -4.18
C ALA A 62 -1.62 23.28 -4.41
N ILE A 63 -1.87 24.48 -3.90
CA ILE A 63 -0.93 25.61 -3.99
C ILE A 63 0.36 25.29 -3.22
N PHE A 64 0.25 24.85 -1.97
CA PHE A 64 1.41 24.54 -1.13
C PHE A 64 2.26 23.40 -1.70
N CYS A 65 1.63 22.30 -2.14
CA CYS A 65 2.35 21.18 -2.74
C CYS A 65 2.96 21.52 -4.10
N SER A 66 2.31 22.39 -4.90
CA SER A 66 2.87 22.87 -6.16
C SER A 66 4.13 23.70 -5.91
N PHE A 67 4.13 24.54 -4.89
CA PHE A 67 5.32 25.30 -4.48
C PHE A 67 6.48 24.37 -4.06
N ILE A 68 6.18 23.36 -3.22
CA ILE A 68 7.16 22.33 -2.85
C ILE A 68 7.65 21.56 -4.09
N GLY A 69 6.74 21.22 -5.00
CA GLY A 69 7.08 20.52 -6.25
C GLY A 69 8.06 21.32 -7.10
N ILE A 70 7.84 22.63 -7.26
CA ILE A 70 8.77 23.52 -7.97
C ILE A 70 10.13 23.55 -7.26
N PHE A 71 10.13 23.66 -5.94
CA PHE A 71 11.38 23.64 -5.16
C PHE A 71 12.15 22.32 -5.33
N ILE A 72 11.45 21.19 -5.34
CA ILE A 72 12.05 19.86 -5.58
C ILE A 72 12.66 19.77 -6.97
N LEU A 73 11.99 20.33 -8.00
CA LEU A 73 12.50 20.34 -9.37
C LEU A 73 13.79 21.18 -9.52
N LEU A 74 14.00 22.16 -8.66
CA LEU A 74 15.21 22.98 -8.65
C LEU A 74 16.40 22.31 -7.96
N LEU A 75 16.16 21.28 -7.14
CA LEU A 75 17.21 20.58 -6.41
C LEU A 75 17.94 19.58 -7.32
N ASP A 76 19.27 19.50 -7.15
CA ASP A 76 20.08 18.47 -7.81
C ASP A 76 19.72 17.08 -7.29
N SER A 77 19.62 16.10 -8.18
CA SER A 77 19.35 14.68 -7.85
C SER A 77 20.34 14.08 -6.85
N LYS A 78 21.57 14.60 -6.82
CA LYS A 78 22.60 14.20 -5.84
C LYS A 78 22.20 14.44 -4.39
N VAL A 79 21.42 15.50 -4.12
CA VAL A 79 20.91 15.83 -2.79
C VAL A 79 20.01 14.74 -2.28
N PHE A 80 19.09 14.24 -3.13
CA PHE A 80 18.18 13.15 -2.76
C PHE A 80 18.95 11.85 -2.48
N THR A 81 19.95 11.54 -3.30
CA THR A 81 20.81 10.36 -3.07
C THR A 81 21.61 10.49 -1.77
N ALA A 82 22.13 11.68 -1.45
CA ALA A 82 22.85 11.90 -0.19
C ALA A 82 21.94 11.70 1.02
N LEU A 83 20.76 12.31 1.00
CA LEU A 83 19.80 12.32 2.10
C LEU A 83 18.97 11.02 2.23
N ALA A 84 18.95 10.14 1.22
CA ALA A 84 18.05 8.99 1.15
C ALA A 84 18.04 8.14 2.43
N ASN A 85 19.19 7.83 3.03
CA ASN A 85 19.27 7.01 4.24
C ASN A 85 18.71 7.74 5.46
N ILE A 86 18.97 9.04 5.55
CA ILE A 86 18.47 9.89 6.66
C ILE A 86 16.96 10.02 6.55
N LEU A 87 16.44 10.28 5.34
CA LEU A 87 15.00 10.36 5.08
C LEU A 87 14.31 9.04 5.38
N TYR A 88 14.88 7.90 4.97
CA TYR A 88 14.34 6.59 5.31
C TYR A 88 14.25 6.39 6.82
N GLY A 89 15.32 6.65 7.56
CA GLY A 89 15.31 6.57 9.01
C GLY A 89 14.30 7.53 9.65
N ALA A 90 14.21 8.77 9.17
CA ALA A 90 13.24 9.75 9.63
C ALA A 90 11.79 9.27 9.36
N GLY A 91 11.52 8.67 8.20
CA GLY A 91 10.22 8.10 7.87
C GLY A 91 9.80 6.99 8.84
N ILE A 92 10.71 6.07 9.15
CA ILE A 92 10.46 5.01 10.14
C ILE A 92 10.20 5.60 11.53
N LEU A 93 11.01 6.58 11.96
CA LEU A 93 10.82 7.27 13.26
C LEU A 93 9.47 7.99 13.32
N LEU A 94 9.05 8.67 12.26
CA LEU A 94 7.74 9.31 12.17
C LEU A 94 6.61 8.28 12.27
N MET A 95 6.73 7.13 11.60
CA MET A 95 5.76 6.04 11.74
C MET A 95 5.69 5.48 13.16
N LEU A 96 6.84 5.32 13.82
CA LEU A 96 6.88 4.90 15.23
C LEU A 96 6.26 5.95 16.15
N ALA A 97 6.50 7.23 15.89
CA ALA A 97 5.91 8.32 16.67
C ALA A 97 4.38 8.32 16.62
N THR A 98 3.75 7.86 15.53
CA THR A 98 2.28 7.77 15.46
C THR A 98 1.67 6.80 16.46
N PHE A 99 2.39 5.80 16.95
CA PHE A 99 1.88 4.91 18.00
C PHE A 99 1.71 5.63 19.34
N VAL A 100 2.46 6.71 19.56
CA VAL A 100 2.43 7.49 20.81
C VAL A 100 1.52 8.72 20.69
N ILE A 101 1.66 9.49 19.61
CA ILE A 101 0.97 10.77 19.41
C ILE A 101 -0.14 10.72 18.34
N GLY A 102 -0.33 9.57 17.70
CA GLY A 102 -1.31 9.41 16.63
C GLY A 102 -2.76 9.51 17.12
N LYS A 103 -3.59 10.16 16.32
CA LYS A 103 -5.04 10.24 16.51
C LYS A 103 -5.74 9.14 15.71
N ASN A 104 -6.73 8.51 16.34
CA ASN A 104 -7.57 7.56 15.64
C ASN A 104 -8.54 8.28 14.72
N ILE A 105 -8.41 8.09 13.41
CA ILE A 105 -9.33 8.60 12.39
C ILE A 105 -9.80 7.40 11.56
N ASN A 106 -11.10 7.18 11.53
CA ASN A 106 -11.73 6.08 10.79
C ASN A 106 -11.17 4.68 11.12
N GLY A 107 -10.80 4.45 12.39
CA GLY A 107 -10.28 3.15 12.84
C GLY A 107 -8.76 2.96 12.66
N SER A 108 -8.04 3.94 12.11
CA SER A 108 -6.58 3.93 11.97
C SER A 108 -5.90 4.92 12.90
N ASN A 109 -4.83 4.47 13.56
CA ASN A 109 -3.98 5.30 14.44
C ASN A 109 -2.77 5.88 13.70
N SER A 110 -2.91 6.20 12.41
CA SER A 110 -1.81 6.61 11.53
C SER A 110 -1.71 8.11 11.28
N TRP A 111 -2.53 8.93 11.94
CA TRP A 111 -2.64 10.35 11.67
C TRP A 111 -2.07 11.21 12.80
N ILE A 112 -1.19 12.15 12.46
CA ILE A 112 -0.68 13.17 13.38
C ILE A 112 -1.44 14.48 13.11
N PRO A 113 -2.19 15.00 14.10
CA PRO A 113 -2.87 16.28 13.95
C PRO A 113 -1.85 17.43 13.92
N ILE A 114 -1.95 18.29 12.89
CA ILE A 114 -1.18 19.53 12.75
C ILE A 114 -2.11 20.71 13.02
N ALA A 115 -1.54 21.87 13.30
CA ALA A 115 -2.31 23.11 13.48
C ALA A 115 -3.23 23.41 12.28
N GLY A 116 -4.38 24.05 12.54
CA GLY A 116 -5.34 24.41 11.47
C GLY A 116 -6.29 23.30 11.02
N GLY A 117 -6.38 22.17 11.76
CA GLY A 117 -7.27 21.05 11.42
C GLY A 117 -6.76 20.17 10.28
N PHE A 118 -5.47 20.28 9.96
CA PHE A 118 -4.80 19.40 9.02
C PHE A 118 -4.24 18.17 9.74
N ASN A 119 -4.30 17.02 9.08
CA ASN A 119 -3.74 15.77 9.59
C ASN A 119 -2.64 15.29 8.63
N LEU A 120 -1.46 15.01 9.17
CA LEU A 120 -0.37 14.39 8.44
C LEU A 120 -0.45 12.88 8.62
N GLN A 121 -0.29 12.14 7.53
CA GLN A 121 -0.14 10.68 7.56
C GLN A 121 1.33 10.31 7.28
N PRO A 122 2.13 10.00 8.30
CA PRO A 122 3.56 9.70 8.12
C PRO A 122 3.83 8.51 7.20
N ALA A 123 2.92 7.55 7.12
CA ALA A 123 3.04 6.41 6.23
C ALA A 123 3.08 6.81 4.74
N GLU A 124 2.40 7.90 4.35
CA GLU A 124 2.46 8.46 2.98
C GLU A 124 3.86 8.98 2.65
N LEU A 125 4.48 9.72 3.58
CA LEU A 125 5.85 10.22 3.40
C LEU A 125 6.86 9.07 3.44
N CYS A 126 6.66 8.10 4.32
CA CYS A 126 7.56 6.96 4.47
C CYS A 126 7.66 6.13 3.18
N LYS A 127 6.60 6.03 2.37
CA LYS A 127 6.66 5.37 1.04
C LYS A 127 7.68 6.04 0.13
N ILE A 128 7.66 7.36 0.07
CA ILE A 128 8.61 8.15 -0.75
C ILE A 128 10.03 7.94 -0.24
N PHE A 129 10.23 8.01 1.06
CA PHE A 129 11.54 7.83 1.68
C PHE A 129 12.06 6.40 1.53
N THR A 130 11.18 5.40 1.58
CA THR A 130 11.53 4.00 1.29
C THR A 130 11.94 3.84 -0.17
N ALA A 131 11.23 4.47 -1.11
CA ALA A 131 11.60 4.45 -2.52
C ALA A 131 13.01 5.04 -2.76
N LEU A 132 13.31 6.18 -2.13
CA LEU A 132 14.62 6.82 -2.22
C LEU A 132 15.72 5.95 -1.60
N GLY A 133 15.47 5.40 -0.40
CA GLY A 133 16.42 4.52 0.29
C GLY A 133 16.71 3.26 -0.50
N LEU A 134 15.67 2.62 -1.04
CA LEU A 134 15.79 1.42 -1.86
C LEU A 134 16.50 1.73 -3.18
N ALA A 135 16.15 2.81 -3.87
CA ALA A 135 16.82 3.23 -5.10
C ALA A 135 18.32 3.47 -4.88
N LYS A 136 18.69 4.16 -3.79
CA LYS A 136 20.10 4.32 -3.40
C LYS A 136 20.78 2.99 -3.11
N PHE A 137 20.11 2.05 -2.44
CA PHE A 137 20.66 0.73 -2.16
C PHE A 137 20.91 -0.05 -3.45
N ILE A 138 19.92 -0.06 -4.36
CA ILE A 138 20.01 -0.77 -5.65
C ILE A 138 21.10 -0.17 -6.55
N SER A 139 21.27 1.14 -6.56
CA SER A 139 22.25 1.83 -7.43
C SER A 139 23.71 1.64 -7.01
N LYS A 140 23.98 1.02 -5.87
CA LYS A 140 25.36 0.70 -5.45
C LYS A 140 25.91 -0.44 -6.29
N SER A 141 27.14 -0.29 -6.78
CA SER A 141 27.85 -1.31 -7.55
C SER A 141 28.08 -2.64 -6.79
N GLU A 142 28.05 -2.59 -5.46
CA GLU A 142 28.23 -3.75 -4.58
C GLU A 142 26.92 -4.55 -4.40
N THR A 143 25.78 -4.00 -4.81
CA THR A 143 24.47 -4.65 -4.66
C THR A 143 24.26 -5.63 -5.80
N ASP A 144 24.24 -6.91 -5.46
CA ASP A 144 24.04 -8.02 -6.39
C ASP A 144 22.84 -8.85 -5.91
N PHE A 145 21.73 -8.81 -6.65
CA PHE A 145 20.51 -9.55 -6.32
C PHE A 145 20.61 -11.06 -6.54
N THR A 146 21.72 -11.58 -7.08
CA THR A 146 21.99 -13.03 -7.04
C THR A 146 22.38 -13.49 -5.64
N LYS A 147 22.88 -12.57 -4.79
CA LYS A 147 23.27 -12.86 -3.41
C LYS A 147 22.09 -12.70 -2.45
N LEU A 148 21.85 -13.73 -1.65
CA LEU A 148 20.78 -13.75 -0.64
C LEU A 148 20.87 -12.54 0.33
N LYS A 149 22.10 -12.10 0.68
CA LYS A 149 22.31 -10.95 1.55
C LYS A 149 21.67 -9.66 0.99
N SER A 150 21.90 -9.37 -0.29
CA SER A 150 21.32 -8.18 -0.96
C SER A 150 19.80 -8.27 -1.03
N GLN A 151 19.25 -9.46 -1.33
CA GLN A 151 17.81 -9.70 -1.33
C GLN A 151 17.20 -9.45 0.04
N LEU A 152 17.80 -10.02 1.11
CA LEU A 152 17.29 -9.87 2.47
C LEU A 152 17.33 -8.42 2.96
N ILE A 153 18.38 -7.65 2.65
CA ILE A 153 18.48 -6.23 3.01
C ILE A 153 17.36 -5.44 2.29
N ALA A 154 17.20 -5.63 0.98
CA ALA A 154 16.18 -4.93 0.20
C ALA A 154 14.76 -5.28 0.68
N VAL A 155 14.48 -6.57 0.91
CA VAL A 155 13.20 -7.02 1.48
C VAL A 155 13.00 -6.43 2.88
N GLY A 156 14.01 -6.40 3.72
CA GLY A 156 13.94 -5.80 5.06
C GLY A 156 13.60 -4.31 5.02
N MET A 157 14.19 -3.55 4.08
CA MET A 157 13.88 -2.13 3.88
C MET A 157 12.42 -1.88 3.48
N ILE A 158 11.81 -2.80 2.73
CA ILE A 158 10.40 -2.72 2.31
C ILE A 158 9.47 -3.26 3.40
N ALA A 159 9.84 -4.38 4.02
CA ALA A 159 9.01 -5.07 4.99
C ALA A 159 8.82 -4.27 6.28
N LEU A 160 9.84 -3.55 6.74
CA LEU A 160 9.77 -2.78 7.97
C LEU A 160 8.63 -1.74 7.96
N PRO A 161 8.56 -0.79 6.99
CA PRO A 161 7.45 0.15 6.94
C PRO A 161 6.11 -0.51 6.59
N ALA A 162 6.11 -1.62 5.81
CA ALA A 162 4.89 -2.37 5.52
C ALA A 162 4.30 -3.01 6.79
N ILE A 163 5.12 -3.62 7.63
CA ILE A 163 4.69 -4.20 8.92
C ILE A 163 4.17 -3.09 9.85
N LEU A 164 4.86 -1.95 9.94
CA LEU A 164 4.39 -0.81 10.74
C LEU A 164 3.03 -0.30 10.24
N SER A 165 2.80 -0.25 8.92
CA SER A 165 1.50 0.12 8.33
C SER A 165 0.39 -0.87 8.71
N ILE A 166 0.68 -2.18 8.72
CA ILE A 166 -0.27 -3.21 9.18
C ILE A 166 -0.60 -3.01 10.67
N MET A 167 0.41 -2.72 11.50
CA MET A 167 0.20 -2.47 12.94
C MET A 167 -0.62 -1.20 13.19
N GLN A 168 -0.59 -0.22 12.29
CA GLN A 168 -1.41 0.98 12.31
C GLN A 168 -2.83 0.75 11.73
N HIS A 169 -3.19 -0.48 11.39
CA HIS A 169 -4.43 -0.87 10.70
C HIS A 169 -4.61 -0.29 9.30
N GLU A 170 -3.50 -0.02 8.59
CA GLU A 170 -3.47 0.55 7.24
C GLU A 170 -3.00 -0.49 6.21
N LEU A 171 -3.85 -1.50 5.95
CA LEU A 171 -3.55 -2.58 5.01
C LEU A 171 -3.34 -2.09 3.58
N GLY A 172 -4.11 -1.08 3.15
CA GLY A 172 -3.99 -0.52 1.80
C GLY A 172 -2.60 0.07 1.56
N LEU A 173 -2.05 0.77 2.55
CA LEU A 173 -0.69 1.31 2.48
C LEU A 173 0.37 0.20 2.49
N ALA A 174 0.18 -0.83 3.31
CA ALA A 174 1.08 -1.98 3.35
C ALA A 174 1.16 -2.68 1.98
N LEU A 175 0.04 -2.83 1.27
CA LEU A 175 0.00 -3.41 -0.07
C LEU A 175 0.79 -2.59 -1.10
N VAL A 176 0.84 -1.27 -0.97
CA VAL A 176 1.61 -0.41 -1.89
C VAL A 176 3.10 -0.75 -1.85
N TYR A 177 3.64 -1.15 -0.69
CA TYR A 177 5.03 -1.57 -0.59
C TYR A 177 5.36 -2.81 -1.42
N SER A 178 4.37 -3.67 -1.72
CA SER A 178 4.59 -4.83 -2.60
C SER A 178 4.99 -4.44 -4.03
N ALA A 179 4.65 -3.23 -4.47
CA ALA A 179 5.05 -2.72 -5.78
C ALA A 179 6.58 -2.61 -5.94
N PHE A 180 7.33 -2.46 -4.86
CA PHE A 180 8.80 -2.43 -4.91
C PHE A 180 9.41 -3.76 -5.37
N ILE A 181 8.69 -4.88 -5.26
CA ILE A 181 9.12 -6.18 -5.79
C ILE A 181 9.34 -6.11 -7.30
N PHE A 182 8.52 -5.36 -8.03
CA PHE A 182 8.70 -5.17 -9.48
C PHE A 182 9.98 -4.40 -9.80
N ALA A 183 10.31 -3.38 -9.00
CA ALA A 183 11.57 -2.65 -9.17
C ALA A 183 12.78 -3.56 -8.89
N MET A 184 12.71 -4.36 -7.82
CA MET A 184 13.76 -5.34 -7.48
C MET A 184 13.91 -6.42 -8.56
N TYR A 185 12.79 -6.90 -9.13
CA TYR A 185 12.79 -7.87 -10.23
C TYR A 185 13.51 -7.31 -11.46
N ARG A 186 13.25 -6.07 -11.81
CA ARG A 186 13.93 -5.40 -12.92
C ARG A 186 15.45 -5.32 -12.72
N GLU A 187 15.91 -5.22 -11.48
CA GLU A 187 17.30 -5.11 -11.09
C GLU A 187 17.97 -6.49 -10.79
N GLY A 188 17.30 -7.60 -11.16
CA GLY A 188 17.87 -8.94 -11.13
C GLY A 188 17.42 -9.85 -10.00
N LEU A 189 16.33 -9.50 -9.29
CA LEU A 189 15.70 -10.43 -8.35
C LEU A 189 15.19 -11.67 -9.11
N PRO A 190 15.40 -12.89 -8.60
CA PRO A 190 14.94 -14.10 -9.27
C PRO A 190 13.45 -14.07 -9.61
N PRO A 191 13.05 -14.41 -10.85
CA PRO A 191 11.66 -14.34 -11.30
C PRO A 191 10.72 -15.23 -10.47
N LEU A 192 11.25 -16.27 -9.83
CA LEU A 192 10.48 -17.16 -8.98
C LEU A 192 9.78 -16.40 -7.83
N ILE A 193 10.45 -15.42 -7.24
CA ILE A 193 9.89 -14.62 -6.13
C ILE A 193 8.68 -13.80 -6.62
N LEU A 194 8.79 -13.20 -7.82
CA LEU A 194 7.69 -12.46 -8.42
C LEU A 194 6.51 -13.38 -8.76
N VAL A 195 6.78 -14.54 -9.36
CA VAL A 195 5.74 -15.53 -9.70
C VAL A 195 5.02 -16.02 -8.44
N VAL A 196 5.77 -16.33 -7.37
CA VAL A 196 5.17 -16.76 -6.10
C VAL A 196 4.32 -15.65 -5.48
N ALA A 197 4.81 -14.41 -5.47
CA ALA A 197 4.06 -13.27 -4.93
C ALA A 197 2.76 -13.01 -5.71
N LEU A 198 2.81 -13.03 -7.04
CA LEU A 198 1.62 -12.86 -7.90
C LEU A 198 0.64 -14.03 -7.75
N SER A 199 1.14 -15.26 -7.70
CA SER A 199 0.30 -16.46 -7.50
C SER A 199 -0.42 -16.40 -6.16
N PHE A 200 0.26 -15.96 -5.11
CA PHE A 200 -0.35 -15.77 -3.79
C PHE A 200 -1.42 -14.68 -3.80
N ALA A 201 -1.15 -13.54 -4.45
CA ALA A 201 -2.15 -12.48 -4.59
C ALA A 201 -3.41 -12.94 -5.34
N ILE A 202 -3.23 -13.67 -6.46
CA ILE A 202 -4.34 -14.27 -7.23
C ILE A 202 -5.12 -15.26 -6.37
N LEU A 203 -4.43 -16.09 -5.58
CA LEU A 203 -5.06 -17.06 -4.69
C LEU A 203 -5.94 -16.38 -3.63
N VAL A 204 -5.44 -15.30 -3.02
CA VAL A 204 -6.21 -14.51 -2.04
C VAL A 204 -7.45 -13.91 -2.69
N ILE A 205 -7.32 -13.28 -3.85
CA ILE A 205 -8.46 -12.72 -4.60
C ILE A 205 -9.47 -13.82 -4.97
N ALA A 206 -8.99 -14.96 -5.47
CA ALA A 206 -9.87 -16.09 -5.79
C ALA A 206 -10.64 -16.61 -4.57
N THR A 207 -10.03 -16.60 -3.37
CA THR A 207 -10.69 -17.00 -2.12
C THR A 207 -11.82 -16.04 -1.72
N LEU A 208 -11.73 -14.77 -2.12
CA LEU A 208 -12.78 -13.78 -1.88
C LEU A 208 -13.94 -13.89 -2.89
N LEU A 209 -13.61 -14.24 -4.14
CA LEU A 209 -14.60 -14.38 -5.23
C LEU A 209 -15.41 -15.67 -5.11
N VAL A 210 -14.75 -16.78 -4.79
CA VAL A 210 -15.34 -18.13 -4.76
C VAL A 210 -15.44 -18.58 -3.30
N GLU A 211 -16.45 -19.40 -2.98
CA GLU A 211 -16.55 -20.02 -1.65
C GLU A 211 -15.27 -20.82 -1.33
N PRO A 212 -14.70 -20.66 -0.12
CA PRO A 212 -13.45 -21.33 0.26
C PRO A 212 -13.50 -22.86 0.13
N THR A 213 -14.67 -23.47 0.33
CA THR A 213 -14.87 -24.91 0.17
C THR A 213 -14.79 -25.36 -1.28
N VAL A 214 -15.41 -24.61 -2.19
CA VAL A 214 -15.40 -24.91 -3.64
C VAL A 214 -13.99 -24.70 -4.19
N LEU A 215 -13.33 -23.59 -3.82
CA LEU A 215 -11.97 -23.32 -4.27
C LEU A 215 -10.98 -24.37 -3.76
N ALA A 216 -11.10 -24.81 -2.50
CA ALA A 216 -10.28 -25.89 -1.95
C ALA A 216 -10.50 -27.22 -2.69
N MET A 217 -11.73 -27.55 -3.10
CA MET A 217 -12.02 -28.73 -3.94
C MET A 217 -11.36 -28.61 -5.32
N ILE A 218 -11.45 -27.46 -5.97
CA ILE A 218 -10.81 -27.21 -7.27
C ILE A 218 -9.31 -27.38 -7.18
N ILE A 219 -8.65 -26.77 -6.18
CA ILE A 219 -7.19 -26.88 -5.95
C ILE A 219 -6.81 -28.34 -5.74
N THR A 220 -7.59 -29.08 -4.95
CA THR A 220 -7.35 -30.51 -4.71
C THR A 220 -7.50 -31.33 -5.98
N ALA A 221 -8.57 -31.12 -6.75
CA ALA A 221 -8.79 -31.81 -8.02
C ALA A 221 -7.66 -31.55 -9.03
N VAL A 222 -7.25 -30.28 -9.18
CA VAL A 222 -6.13 -29.90 -10.07
C VAL A 222 -4.82 -30.54 -9.64
N SER A 223 -4.51 -30.56 -8.34
CA SER A 223 -3.29 -31.18 -7.84
C SER A 223 -3.28 -32.70 -8.03
N VAL A 224 -4.41 -33.37 -7.82
CA VAL A 224 -4.57 -34.82 -8.07
C VAL A 224 -4.42 -35.14 -9.56
N LEU A 225 -5.10 -34.40 -10.45
CA LEU A 225 -4.98 -34.56 -11.90
C LEU A 225 -3.54 -34.35 -12.37
N PHE A 226 -2.83 -33.35 -11.81
CA PHE A 226 -1.43 -33.09 -12.11
C PHE A 226 -0.52 -34.26 -11.69
N ILE A 227 -0.74 -34.81 -10.49
CA ILE A 227 0.01 -35.98 -10.01
C ILE A 227 -0.27 -37.18 -10.90
N LEU A 228 -1.54 -37.45 -11.25
CA LEU A 228 -1.94 -38.56 -12.11
C LEU A 228 -1.32 -38.47 -13.51
N SER A 229 -1.33 -37.29 -14.13
CA SER A 229 -0.74 -37.08 -15.46
C SER A 229 0.78 -37.27 -15.47
N MET A 230 1.44 -37.03 -14.34
CA MET A 230 2.88 -37.09 -14.20
C MET A 230 3.38 -38.35 -13.45
N ILE A 231 2.50 -39.31 -13.19
CA ILE A 231 2.79 -40.46 -12.30
C ILE A 231 4.00 -41.25 -12.78
N LYS A 232 4.16 -41.43 -14.12
CA LYS A 232 5.29 -42.17 -14.71
C LYS A 232 6.63 -41.43 -14.48
N ARG A 233 6.66 -40.12 -14.45
CA ARG A 233 7.83 -39.29 -14.18
C ARG A 233 8.12 -39.19 -12.68
N PHE A 234 7.09 -39.19 -11.83
CA PHE A 234 7.23 -39.11 -10.38
C PHE A 234 7.68 -40.39 -9.73
N LYS A 235 7.38 -41.56 -10.28
CA LYS A 235 7.91 -42.84 -9.78
C LYS A 235 9.45 -42.88 -9.71
N ARG A 236 10.13 -42.08 -10.56
CA ARG A 236 11.61 -42.00 -10.58
C ARG A 236 12.17 -40.96 -9.63
N ASN A 237 11.36 -39.99 -9.13
CA ASN A 237 11.81 -38.88 -8.28
C ASN A 237 10.79 -38.53 -7.20
N LYS A 238 10.86 -39.16 -6.04
CA LYS A 238 9.96 -38.97 -4.88
C LYS A 238 9.96 -37.52 -4.37
N ILE A 239 11.07 -36.78 -4.53
CA ILE A 239 11.18 -35.35 -4.12
C ILE A 239 10.15 -34.48 -4.84
N LYS A 240 9.87 -34.75 -6.12
CA LYS A 240 8.88 -33.96 -6.88
C LYS A 240 7.45 -34.13 -6.34
N ILE A 241 7.10 -35.30 -5.83
CA ILE A 241 5.81 -35.55 -5.17
C ILE A 241 5.71 -34.72 -3.90
N LEU A 242 6.79 -34.70 -3.10
CA LEU A 242 6.85 -33.93 -1.87
C LEU A 242 6.68 -32.41 -2.15
N VAL A 243 7.30 -31.89 -3.21
CA VAL A 243 7.16 -30.47 -3.62
C VAL A 243 5.72 -30.15 -4.01
N VAL A 244 5.08 -30.98 -4.83
CA VAL A 244 3.68 -30.77 -5.22
C VAL A 244 2.74 -30.83 -4.02
N PHE A 245 2.96 -31.80 -3.12
CA PHE A 245 2.20 -31.90 -1.87
C PHE A 245 2.39 -30.70 -0.96
N SER A 246 3.62 -30.16 -0.84
CA SER A 246 3.91 -28.96 -0.06
C SER A 246 3.20 -27.75 -0.63
N ILE A 247 3.24 -27.54 -1.96
CA ILE A 247 2.54 -26.43 -2.64
C ILE A 247 1.02 -26.58 -2.43
N TRP A 248 0.49 -27.76 -2.64
CA TRP A 248 -0.94 -28.03 -2.39
C TRP A 248 -1.34 -27.72 -0.94
N SER A 249 -0.55 -28.19 0.03
CA SER A 249 -0.81 -27.98 1.47
C SER A 249 -0.80 -26.48 1.83
N ILE A 250 0.13 -25.71 1.28
CA ILE A 250 0.21 -24.26 1.47
C ILE A 250 -1.02 -23.58 0.86
N CYS A 251 -1.37 -23.88 -0.39
CA CYS A 251 -2.53 -23.30 -1.06
C CYS A 251 -3.84 -23.67 -0.35
N PHE A 252 -4.01 -24.93 0.01
CA PHE A 252 -5.19 -25.40 0.74
C PHE A 252 -5.30 -24.74 2.12
N GLY A 253 -4.19 -24.70 2.86
CA GLY A 253 -4.12 -24.04 4.17
C GLY A 253 -4.43 -22.55 4.10
N THR A 254 -3.94 -21.86 3.07
CA THR A 254 -4.24 -20.44 2.84
C THR A 254 -5.74 -20.22 2.59
N VAL A 255 -6.34 -20.99 1.70
CA VAL A 255 -7.76 -20.84 1.32
C VAL A 255 -8.69 -21.22 2.46
N LYS A 256 -8.45 -22.35 3.12
CA LYS A 256 -9.35 -22.91 4.13
C LYS A 256 -9.24 -22.28 5.50
N TYR A 257 -8.01 -21.90 5.89
CA TYR A 257 -7.72 -21.44 7.25
C TYR A 257 -7.16 -20.01 7.31
N ALA A 258 -6.11 -19.70 6.55
CA ALA A 258 -5.41 -18.42 6.71
C ALA A 258 -6.27 -17.22 6.32
N VAL A 259 -6.91 -17.25 5.15
CA VAL A 259 -7.76 -16.13 4.68
C VAL A 259 -8.98 -15.94 5.58
N PRO A 260 -9.81 -16.94 5.90
CA PRO A 260 -10.93 -16.77 6.82
C PRO A 260 -10.49 -16.30 8.22
N TYR A 261 -9.39 -16.83 8.74
CA TYR A 261 -8.85 -16.40 10.03
C TYR A 261 -8.45 -14.91 10.02
N MET A 262 -7.82 -14.43 8.95
CA MET A 262 -7.44 -13.03 8.81
C MET A 262 -8.67 -12.11 8.81
N PHE A 263 -9.73 -12.48 8.07
CA PHE A 263 -10.94 -11.67 7.99
C PHE A 263 -11.73 -11.65 9.30
N ASN A 264 -11.74 -12.75 10.05
CA ASN A 264 -12.51 -12.86 11.28
C ASN A 264 -11.77 -12.32 12.52
N ASN A 265 -10.42 -12.41 12.58
CA ASN A 265 -9.66 -12.13 13.78
C ASN A 265 -8.65 -10.98 13.65
N VAL A 266 -8.13 -10.72 12.42
CA VAL A 266 -7.04 -9.75 12.21
C VAL A 266 -7.59 -8.44 11.69
N PHE A 267 -8.46 -8.49 10.67
CA PHE A 267 -8.97 -7.29 10.02
C PHE A 267 -10.11 -6.67 10.83
N GLU A 268 -10.14 -5.34 10.84
CA GLU A 268 -11.27 -4.60 11.38
C GLU A 268 -12.48 -4.71 10.44
N CYS A 269 -13.70 -4.58 10.99
CA CYS A 269 -14.92 -4.71 10.20
C CYS A 269 -14.93 -3.79 8.97
N TYR A 270 -14.53 -2.52 9.11
CA TYR A 270 -14.51 -1.58 8.00
C TYR A 270 -13.56 -1.96 6.87
N GLN A 271 -12.42 -2.62 7.20
CA GLN A 271 -11.45 -3.11 6.22
C GLN A 271 -12.03 -4.29 5.42
N SER A 272 -12.63 -5.24 6.14
CA SER A 272 -13.30 -6.40 5.54
C SER A 272 -14.44 -5.95 4.61
N THR A 273 -15.29 -5.02 5.07
CA THR A 273 -16.39 -4.48 4.26
C THR A 273 -15.89 -3.81 2.98
N ARG A 274 -14.81 -3.03 3.04
CA ARG A 274 -14.21 -2.40 1.84
C ARG A 274 -13.70 -3.42 0.84
N ILE A 275 -13.02 -4.46 1.31
CA ILE A 275 -12.48 -5.51 0.42
C ILE A 275 -13.62 -6.30 -0.21
N TYR A 276 -14.62 -6.70 0.56
CA TYR A 276 -15.77 -7.45 0.05
C TYR A 276 -16.64 -6.60 -0.89
N SER A 277 -16.81 -5.31 -0.63
CA SER A 277 -17.55 -4.41 -1.53
C SER A 277 -16.86 -4.22 -2.89
N MET A 278 -15.52 -4.25 -2.95
CA MET A 278 -14.78 -4.25 -4.24
C MET A 278 -15.08 -5.49 -5.08
N VAL A 279 -15.45 -6.58 -4.44
CA VAL A 279 -15.78 -7.87 -5.07
C VAL A 279 -17.31 -8.00 -5.30
N GLY A 280 -18.09 -6.95 -4.94
CA GLY A 280 -19.54 -6.94 -5.07
C GLY A 280 -20.27 -7.82 -4.05
N LYS A 281 -19.63 -8.15 -2.92
CA LYS A 281 -20.21 -8.95 -1.82
C LYS A 281 -20.40 -8.08 -0.58
N GLU A 282 -21.46 -8.37 0.19
CA GLU A 282 -21.66 -7.81 1.52
C GLU A 282 -20.89 -8.65 2.55
N TYR A 283 -20.24 -7.98 3.50
CA TYR A 283 -19.55 -8.62 4.61
C TYR A 283 -20.35 -8.43 5.91
N ASP A 284 -20.75 -9.55 6.53
CA ASP A 284 -21.45 -9.51 7.81
C ASP A 284 -20.43 -9.36 8.96
N CYS A 285 -20.41 -8.16 9.54
CA CYS A 285 -19.53 -7.82 10.66
C CYS A 285 -19.83 -8.57 11.96
N SER A 286 -20.97 -9.24 12.08
CA SER A 286 -21.31 -10.03 13.26
C SER A 286 -20.35 -11.22 13.47
N GLN A 287 -19.75 -11.70 12.39
CA GLN A 287 -18.79 -12.79 12.42
C GLN A 287 -17.37 -12.36 12.81
N ASN A 288 -17.10 -11.06 12.88
CA ASN A 288 -15.78 -10.55 13.21
C ASN A 288 -15.60 -10.49 14.73
N VAL A 289 -14.75 -11.35 15.28
CA VAL A 289 -14.50 -11.49 16.72
C VAL A 289 -13.99 -10.18 17.35
N LYS A 290 -13.18 -9.39 16.61
CA LYS A 290 -12.72 -8.08 17.09
C LYS A 290 -13.86 -7.07 17.19
N SER A 291 -14.76 -7.02 16.21
CA SER A 291 -15.93 -6.14 16.24
C SER A 291 -16.90 -6.51 17.36
N ALA A 292 -17.11 -7.81 17.58
CA ALA A 292 -17.94 -8.30 18.69
C ALA A 292 -17.34 -7.92 20.06
N ALA A 293 -16.03 -8.05 20.25
CA ALA A 293 -15.35 -7.65 21.48
C ALA A 293 -15.41 -6.13 21.73
N THR A 294 -15.34 -5.32 20.67
CA THR A 294 -15.45 -3.84 20.76
C THR A 294 -16.88 -3.40 21.04
N ALA A 295 -17.86 -4.08 20.46
CA ALA A 295 -19.29 -3.85 20.73
C ALA A 295 -19.66 -4.23 22.19
N GLY A 296 -19.12 -5.31 22.71
CA GLY A 296 -19.27 -5.72 24.12
C GLY A 296 -18.69 -4.69 25.09
N LYS A 297 -17.54 -4.08 24.80
CA LYS A 297 -16.96 -2.99 25.59
C LYS A 297 -17.76 -1.68 25.51
N LYS A 298 -18.44 -1.38 24.41
CA LYS A 298 -19.32 -0.19 24.29
C LYS A 298 -20.66 -0.35 24.98
N LYS A 299 -21.22 -1.56 25.09
CA LYS A 299 -22.44 -1.81 25.87
C LYS A 299 -22.26 -1.64 27.37
N GLY A 300 -21.04 -1.65 27.89
CA GLY A 300 -20.70 -1.35 29.27
C GLY A 300 -20.51 0.14 29.61
N LYS A 301 -20.56 1.06 28.62
CA LYS A 301 -20.52 2.52 28.83
C LYS A 301 -21.71 3.14 28.14
N ASN A 302 -22.73 3.44 28.96
CA ASN A 302 -23.97 4.24 28.74
C ASN A 302 -24.37 4.59 27.29
N PRO A 303 -25.65 4.33 26.94
CA PRO A 303 -26.25 4.84 25.74
C PRO A 303 -26.78 6.25 26.03
N MET A 304 -26.00 7.30 25.76
CA MET A 304 -26.56 8.64 25.60
C MET A 304 -25.77 9.37 24.52
N THR A 305 -26.55 9.91 23.59
CA THR A 305 -26.24 10.94 22.60
C THR A 305 -25.72 10.45 21.26
N ILE A 306 -26.69 10.04 20.43
CA ILE A 306 -26.70 10.34 19.02
C ILE A 306 -27.93 11.20 18.78
N MET A 307 -27.74 12.49 18.70
CA MET A 307 -28.55 13.45 17.96
C MET A 307 -27.64 14.15 16.98
#